data_0dcc940be1a08a158abb3713c32f70e3
#
_entry.id   0dcc940be1a08a158abb3713c32f70e3
#
_cell.length_a   1.000
_cell.length_b   1.000
_cell.length_c   1.000
_cell.angle_alpha   90.00
_cell.angle_beta   90.00
_cell.angle_gamma   90.00
#
_symmetry.space_group_name_H-M   'P 1'
#
loop_
_entity.id
_entity.type
_entity.pdbx_description
1 polymer ?
#
loop_
_entity_poly.entity_id
_entity_poly.type
_entity_poly.pdbx_seq_one_letter_code
_entity_poly.pdbx_strand_id
1 'polypeptide(L)'
;MCGRYVIRKPVTSTNKIVHKNEGVDDNENFNAYPTSLLPIIKANENEIILTNFIWGLVPSWSKKMSDFKPLNNARLETVTEKITFKNLLNKNRCVIPASGYYEWKKDENNKKTPQYLSLIHI
;
A
#
# COMPACT_ATOMS: atom_id res chain seq x y z
N MET A 1 -7.90 -9.63 -4.25
CA MET A 1 -7.70 -8.24 -3.71
C MET A 1 -6.66 -8.33 -2.61
N CYS A 2 -5.58 -7.54 -2.72
CA CYS A 2 -4.51 -7.56 -1.73
C CYS A 2 -5.00 -7.01 -0.38
N GLY A 3 -4.84 -7.78 0.68
CA GLY A 3 -5.17 -7.39 2.05
C GLY A 3 -4.00 -7.55 3.02
N ARG A 4 -2.88 -8.10 2.55
CA ARG A 4 -1.65 -8.32 3.32
C ARG A 4 -0.45 -8.37 2.39
N TYR A 5 0.66 -7.71 2.77
CA TYR A 5 1.91 -7.80 2.02
C TYR A 5 3.15 -7.78 2.93
N VAL A 6 4.30 -8.02 2.32
CA VAL A 6 5.60 -8.10 2.99
C VAL A 6 6.49 -6.97 2.50
N ILE A 7 7.11 -6.30 3.46
CA ILE A 7 8.13 -5.27 3.23
C ILE A 7 9.46 -5.81 3.77
N ARG A 8 10.50 -5.75 2.92
CA ARG A 8 11.87 -6.11 3.34
C ARG A 8 12.80 -4.96 3.06
N LYS A 9 13.43 -4.46 4.15
CA LYS A 9 14.45 -3.40 4.10
C LYS A 9 14.09 -2.25 3.15
N PRO A 10 13.01 -1.49 3.44
CA PRO A 10 12.46 -0.49 2.51
C PRO A 10 13.46 0.62 2.18
N VAL A 11 14.33 1.02 3.10
CA VAL A 11 15.36 2.03 2.86
C VAL A 11 16.46 1.48 1.96
N THR A 12 17.04 0.33 2.33
CA THR A 12 18.12 -0.31 1.55
C THR A 12 17.65 -0.69 0.14
N SER A 13 16.43 -1.26 0.01
CA SER A 13 15.93 -1.73 -1.29
C SER A 13 15.59 -0.61 -2.26
N THR A 14 15.36 0.62 -1.78
CA THR A 14 14.96 1.77 -2.59
C THR A 14 16.03 2.86 -2.71
N ASN A 15 17.20 2.68 -2.10
CA ASN A 15 18.27 3.69 -2.02
C ASN A 15 18.77 4.21 -3.38
N LYS A 16 18.62 3.45 -4.45
CA LYS A 16 19.02 3.85 -5.81
C LYS A 16 18.07 4.85 -6.46
N ILE A 17 16.83 4.94 -5.97
CA ILE A 17 15.78 5.77 -6.58
C ILE A 17 15.27 6.87 -5.64
N VAL A 18 15.44 6.70 -4.34
CA VAL A 18 14.98 7.66 -3.33
C VAL A 18 16.04 8.73 -3.11
N HIS A 19 15.63 9.99 -3.19
CA HIS A 19 16.50 11.14 -2.92
C HIS A 19 16.49 11.55 -1.45
N LYS A 20 15.36 11.35 -0.76
CA LYS A 20 15.15 11.76 0.63
C LYS A 20 14.36 10.71 1.40
N ASN A 21 14.80 10.40 2.62
CA ASN A 21 14.07 9.56 3.57
C ASN A 21 13.49 10.45 4.69
N GLU A 22 12.18 10.41 4.86
CA GLU A 22 11.43 11.14 5.88
C GLU A 22 10.99 10.21 7.02
N GLY A 23 11.96 9.70 7.80
CA GLY A 23 11.69 8.97 9.03
C GLY A 23 11.23 7.53 8.84
N VAL A 24 11.53 6.91 7.69
CA VAL A 24 11.32 5.48 7.50
C VAL A 24 12.55 4.73 8.01
N ASP A 25 12.35 3.72 8.86
CA ASP A 25 13.38 2.78 9.26
C ASP A 25 13.55 1.63 8.25
N ASP A 26 14.61 0.83 8.37
CA ASP A 26 14.89 -0.29 7.48
C ASP A 26 14.37 -1.63 8.03
N ASN A 27 13.41 -1.60 8.97
CA ASN A 27 12.83 -2.79 9.57
C ASN A 27 11.95 -3.56 8.58
N GLU A 28 12.03 -4.88 8.66
CA GLU A 28 11.19 -5.77 7.87
C GLU A 28 9.80 -5.89 8.52
N ASN A 29 8.78 -5.91 7.69
CA ASN A 29 7.40 -6.16 8.11
C ASN A 29 6.79 -7.28 7.26
N PHE A 30 6.65 -8.46 7.85
CA PHE A 30 6.09 -9.66 7.19
C PHE A 30 4.55 -9.70 7.23
N ASN A 31 3.92 -8.71 7.82
CA ASN A 31 2.47 -8.69 8.01
C ASN A 31 1.90 -7.27 7.89
N ALA A 32 2.26 -6.54 6.84
CA ALA A 32 1.67 -5.24 6.55
C ALA A 32 0.18 -5.41 6.23
N TYR A 33 -0.68 -4.64 6.92
CA TYR A 33 -2.14 -4.76 6.82
C TYR A 33 -2.80 -3.38 6.75
N PRO A 34 -4.05 -3.31 6.27
CA PRO A 34 -4.82 -2.06 6.25
C PRO A 34 -4.87 -1.39 7.63
N THR A 35 -4.84 -0.07 7.65
CA THR A 35 -4.78 0.82 8.82
C THR A 35 -3.41 0.92 9.51
N SER A 36 -2.42 0.11 9.13
CA SER A 36 -1.06 0.29 9.64
C SER A 36 -0.31 1.41 8.91
N LEU A 37 0.66 2.01 9.61
CA LEU A 37 1.58 3.00 9.07
C LEU A 37 2.69 2.28 8.30
N LEU A 38 2.83 2.55 7.01
CA LEU A 38 3.66 1.77 6.10
C LEU A 38 4.46 2.67 5.16
N PRO A 39 5.68 2.26 4.75
CA PRO A 39 6.51 3.01 3.82
C PRO A 39 5.88 3.09 2.43
N ILE A 40 5.94 4.28 1.86
CA ILE A 40 5.59 4.57 0.48
C ILE A 40 6.65 5.46 -0.16
N ILE A 41 6.74 5.41 -1.48
CA ILE A 41 7.54 6.32 -2.28
C ILE A 41 6.59 7.26 -3.00
N LYS A 42 6.75 8.55 -2.79
CA LYS A 42 6.05 9.61 -3.52
C LYS A 42 7.06 10.49 -4.26
N ALA A 43 6.62 11.11 -5.34
CA ALA A 43 7.41 12.11 -6.05
C ALA A 43 6.72 13.47 -5.99
N ASN A 44 7.51 14.51 -5.87
CA ASN A 44 7.15 15.88 -6.20
C ASN A 44 7.98 16.31 -7.43
N GLU A 45 7.93 17.60 -7.79
CA GLU A 45 8.60 18.13 -8.99
C GLU A 45 10.13 17.91 -8.99
N ASN A 46 10.76 17.83 -7.81
CA ASN A 46 12.22 17.84 -7.68
C ASN A 46 12.79 16.61 -6.97
N GLU A 47 11.99 15.87 -6.23
CA GLU A 47 12.48 14.82 -5.33
C GLU A 47 11.61 13.56 -5.35
N ILE A 48 12.26 12.42 -5.19
CA ILE A 48 11.64 11.14 -4.87
C ILE A 48 11.85 10.87 -3.38
N ILE A 49 10.76 10.76 -2.64
CA ILE A 49 10.74 10.76 -1.18
C ILE A 49 10.18 9.43 -0.67
N LEU A 50 10.93 8.78 0.23
CA LEU A 50 10.45 7.66 1.04
C LEU A 50 9.87 8.20 2.35
N THR A 51 8.62 7.88 2.64
CA THR A 51 7.90 8.35 3.84
C THR A 51 6.87 7.31 4.28
N ASN A 52 6.23 7.52 5.43
CA ASN A 52 5.20 6.61 5.95
C ASN A 52 3.79 7.15 5.78
N PHE A 53 2.88 6.31 5.27
CA PHE A 53 1.44 6.63 5.18
C PHE A 53 0.60 5.49 5.77
N ILE A 54 -0.58 5.84 6.28
CA ILE A 54 -1.55 4.85 6.73
C ILE A 54 -2.23 4.22 5.51
N TRP A 55 -2.23 2.89 5.44
CA TRP A 55 -2.91 2.17 4.37
C TRP A 55 -4.43 2.23 4.53
N GLY A 56 -5.08 2.91 3.65
CA GLY A 56 -6.52 3.03 3.57
C GLY A 56 -6.96 4.46 3.28
N LEU A 57 -7.77 4.62 2.25
CA LEU A 57 -8.30 5.92 1.87
C LEU A 57 -9.52 6.27 2.72
N VAL A 58 -9.45 7.41 3.40
CA VAL A 58 -10.60 8.07 4.01
C VAL A 58 -10.97 9.25 3.11
N PRO A 59 -12.20 9.31 2.58
CA PRO A 59 -12.62 10.40 1.72
C PRO A 59 -12.57 11.75 2.43
N SER A 60 -12.20 12.82 1.71
CA SER A 60 -12.08 14.18 2.27
C SER A 60 -13.38 14.77 2.83
N TRP A 61 -14.54 14.25 2.42
CA TRP A 61 -15.85 14.64 2.93
C TRP A 61 -16.21 13.96 4.26
N SER A 62 -15.46 12.96 4.70
CA SER A 62 -15.66 12.33 6.02
C SER A 62 -15.19 13.27 7.12
N LYS A 63 -16.08 13.60 8.05
CA LYS A 63 -15.78 14.54 9.14
C LYS A 63 -14.87 13.96 10.22
N LYS A 64 -14.90 12.64 10.41
CA LYS A 64 -14.06 11.93 11.38
C LYS A 64 -13.55 10.64 10.78
N MET A 65 -12.32 10.31 11.08
CA MET A 65 -11.68 9.06 10.65
C MET A 65 -12.39 7.82 11.24
N SER A 66 -13.00 7.97 12.42
CA SER A 66 -13.79 6.92 13.09
C SER A 66 -15.12 6.59 12.40
N ASP A 67 -15.67 7.53 11.65
CA ASP A 67 -17.01 7.40 11.05
C ASP A 67 -17.00 6.67 9.70
N PHE A 68 -15.81 6.34 9.21
CA PHE A 68 -15.65 5.73 7.91
C PHE A 68 -14.63 4.58 7.95
N LYS A 69 -15.04 3.41 7.45
CA LYS A 69 -14.10 2.29 7.27
C LYS A 69 -13.19 2.61 6.09
N PRO A 70 -11.87 2.72 6.30
CA PRO A 70 -10.92 3.04 5.23
C PRO A 70 -11.03 2.09 4.04
N LEU A 71 -10.99 2.64 2.84
CA LEU A 71 -11.00 1.85 1.60
C LEU A 71 -9.58 1.39 1.28
N ASN A 72 -9.37 0.09 1.35
CA ASN A 72 -8.03 -0.50 1.20
C ASN A 72 -7.67 -0.81 -0.26
N ASN A 73 -8.68 -0.91 -1.12
CA ASN A 73 -8.53 -1.29 -2.52
C ASN A 73 -9.47 -0.48 -3.41
N ALA A 74 -9.04 -0.18 -4.62
CA ALA A 74 -9.86 0.37 -5.70
C ALA A 74 -9.88 -0.62 -6.85
N ARG A 75 -11.05 -0.84 -7.46
CA ARG A 75 -11.16 -1.66 -8.67
C ARG A 75 -10.75 -0.85 -9.89
N LEU A 76 -9.88 -1.39 -10.71
CA LEU A 76 -9.37 -0.72 -11.92
C LEU A 76 -10.51 -0.32 -12.86
N GLU A 77 -11.50 -1.18 -12.99
CA GLU A 77 -12.64 -1.01 -13.91
C GLU A 77 -13.52 0.20 -13.57
N THR A 78 -13.53 0.63 -12.29
CA THR A 78 -14.41 1.70 -11.82
C THR A 78 -13.68 2.86 -11.16
N VAL A 79 -12.35 2.81 -11.07
CA VAL A 79 -11.55 3.81 -10.35
C VAL A 79 -11.64 5.20 -10.98
N THR A 80 -11.82 5.28 -12.29
CA THR A 80 -11.99 6.52 -13.06
C THR A 80 -13.36 7.17 -12.90
N GLU A 81 -14.37 6.39 -12.51
CA GLU A 81 -15.76 6.84 -12.42
C GLU A 81 -16.14 7.23 -10.99
N LYS A 82 -15.63 6.48 -10.00
CA LYS A 82 -15.97 6.72 -8.60
C LYS A 82 -15.40 8.02 -8.06
N ILE A 83 -16.27 8.90 -7.58
CA ILE A 83 -15.92 10.24 -7.02
C ILE A 83 -14.79 10.14 -5.97
N THR A 84 -14.80 9.09 -5.16
CA THR A 84 -13.79 8.87 -4.12
C THR A 84 -12.37 8.75 -4.67
N PHE A 85 -12.19 8.22 -5.88
CA PHE A 85 -10.88 7.91 -6.44
C PHE A 85 -10.48 8.78 -7.64
N LYS A 86 -11.45 9.14 -8.52
CA LYS A 86 -11.16 9.76 -9.81
C LYS A 86 -10.30 11.04 -9.70
N ASN A 87 -10.56 11.85 -8.68
CA ASN A 87 -9.83 13.11 -8.47
C ASN A 87 -8.40 12.90 -7.92
N LEU A 88 -8.11 11.70 -7.41
CA LEU A 88 -6.81 11.35 -6.83
C LEU A 88 -5.86 10.71 -7.85
N LEU A 89 -6.41 10.16 -8.95
CA LEU A 89 -5.64 9.38 -9.91
C LEU A 89 -4.47 10.13 -10.55
N ASN A 90 -4.61 11.40 -10.81
CA ASN A 90 -3.59 12.20 -11.51
C ASN A 90 -2.60 12.89 -10.57
N LYS A 91 -2.96 13.07 -9.29
CA LYS A 91 -2.19 13.93 -8.37
C LYS A 91 -1.68 13.19 -7.12
N ASN A 92 -2.37 12.11 -6.72
CA ASN A 92 -2.10 11.45 -5.44
C ASN A 92 -1.70 9.99 -5.67
N ARG A 93 -0.63 9.79 -6.46
CA ARG A 93 -0.04 8.48 -6.75
C ARG A 93 1.18 8.25 -5.87
N CYS A 94 1.37 7.01 -5.46
CA CYS A 94 2.59 6.57 -4.79
C CYS A 94 2.98 5.17 -5.28
N VAL A 95 4.21 4.78 -4.97
CA VAL A 95 4.70 3.41 -5.14
C VAL A 95 4.86 2.78 -3.77
N ILE A 96 4.46 1.54 -3.63
CA ILE A 96 4.59 0.77 -2.40
C ILE A 96 5.77 -0.20 -2.56
N PRO A 97 6.86 -0.07 -1.77
CA PRO A 97 7.92 -1.06 -1.77
C PRO A 97 7.41 -2.35 -1.14
N ALA A 98 7.36 -3.42 -1.92
CA ALA A 98 6.87 -4.72 -1.48
C ALA A 98 7.72 -5.85 -2.04
N SER A 99 7.98 -6.88 -1.22
CA SER A 99 8.73 -8.09 -1.62
C SER A 99 7.80 -9.25 -1.98
N GLY A 100 6.56 -9.17 -1.56
CA GLY A 100 5.53 -10.17 -1.82
C GLY A 100 4.24 -9.83 -1.13
N TYR A 101 3.22 -10.61 -1.37
CA TYR A 101 1.90 -10.43 -0.76
C TYR A 101 1.25 -11.76 -0.46
N TYR A 102 0.16 -11.73 0.31
CA TYR A 102 -0.60 -12.92 0.66
C TYR A 102 -1.95 -12.93 -0.05
N GLU A 103 -2.29 -14.09 -0.63
CA GLU A 103 -3.62 -14.42 -1.08
C GLU A 103 -4.15 -15.65 -0.32
N TRP A 104 -5.47 -15.76 -0.21
CA TRP A 104 -6.12 -16.84 0.56
C TRP A 104 -6.71 -17.88 -0.38
N LYS A 105 -6.04 -19.03 -0.45
CA LYS A 105 -6.57 -20.20 -1.15
C LYS A 105 -7.66 -20.87 -0.28
N LYS A 106 -8.78 -21.20 -0.90
CA LYS A 106 -9.80 -22.04 -0.29
C LYS A 106 -9.53 -23.52 -0.62
N ASP A 107 -9.66 -24.38 0.37
CA ASP A 107 -9.70 -25.82 0.18
C ASP A 107 -11.12 -26.32 -0.12
N GLU A 108 -11.28 -27.63 -0.30
CA GLU A 108 -12.56 -28.27 -0.58
C GLU A 108 -13.62 -28.06 0.53
N ASN A 109 -13.18 -27.79 1.76
CA ASN A 109 -14.01 -27.50 2.91
C ASN A 109 -14.27 -25.99 3.13
N ASN A 110 -13.95 -25.14 2.15
CA ASN A 110 -14.02 -23.67 2.24
C ASN A 110 -13.10 -23.03 3.31
N LYS A 111 -12.19 -23.79 3.91
CA LYS A 111 -11.18 -23.25 4.82
C LYS A 111 -10.16 -22.42 4.03
N LYS A 112 -9.91 -21.21 4.50
CA LYS A 112 -8.97 -20.28 3.86
C LYS A 112 -7.58 -20.45 4.47
N THR A 113 -6.59 -20.68 3.61
CA THR A 113 -5.18 -20.78 3.99
C THR A 113 -4.39 -19.69 3.26
N PRO A 114 -3.58 -18.87 3.96
CA PRO A 114 -2.76 -17.86 3.33
C PRO A 114 -1.67 -18.51 2.47
N GLN A 115 -1.46 -17.95 1.27
CA GLN A 115 -0.39 -18.32 0.37
C GLN A 115 0.47 -17.08 0.14
N TYR A 116 1.77 -17.20 0.37
CA TYR A 116 2.73 -16.15 0.06
C TYR A 116 3.11 -16.17 -1.41
N LEU A 117 2.96 -15.04 -2.07
CA LEU A 117 3.35 -14.82 -3.46
C LEU A 117 4.52 -13.84 -3.50
N SER A 118 5.70 -14.33 -3.86
CA SER A 118 6.91 -13.50 -3.96
C SER A 118 6.86 -12.62 -5.21
N LEU A 119 7.29 -11.37 -5.08
CA LEU A 119 7.49 -10.44 -6.20
C LEU A 119 8.94 -10.40 -6.69
N ILE A 120 9.86 -11.00 -5.93
CA ILE A 120 11.29 -10.97 -6.24
C ILE A 120 11.85 -12.29 -6.82
N HIS A 121 11.02 -13.33 -6.85
CA HIS A 121 11.35 -14.65 -7.42
C HIS A 121 10.46 -14.97 -8.63
N ILE A 122 10.31 -14.02 -9.51
CA ILE A 122 9.51 -14.21 -10.73
C ILE A 122 10.38 -14.80 -11.83
#